data_064e2d65efefbfab1cb9b8c14e2c3cef
#
_entry.id   064e2d65efefbfab1cb9b8c14e2c3cef
#
_cell.length_a   1.000
_cell.length_b   1.000
_cell.length_c   1.000
_cell.angle_alpha   90.00
_cell.angle_beta   90.00
_cell.angle_gamma   90.00
#
_symmetry.space_group_name_H-M   'P 1'
#
loop_
_entity.id
_entity.type
_entity.pdbx_description
1 polymer ?
#
loop_
_entity_poly.entity_id
_entity_poly.type
_entity_poly.pdbx_seq_one_letter_code
_entity_poly.pdbx_strand_id
1 'polypeptide(L)'
;MHPRRRSLLLAAAGTTAAAAVPTPAAADPRPSTGPVVIGHRGAAGWRPEHTAASYSYAVQTGADWIEPDLVPTKDHVLVVRHENEISQTTDVASHPEFADRRTTKTVDGRAVTGWFTEDFTLAELKTLRAVERLPLVRNRNTVFDGREEILTFQEVVDLARRLSKTYGRTIAVFPETKHPTYFRSIGLPLEPKLAYVVRRNRLGSRECVVQSFEPTSLKRIAAERLRVPLWQALGTTGGPYDLVSAGDPTTYKDMMSPAGLARIAEYADWIGPDKSSVAGTSLVADAHAAGLRIGPYTFRAENQFLPAQFRRGSGANDFGDAFAEYALYYGLGVDAVVTDFPDLAVMARRG
;
A
#
# COMPACT_ATOMS: atom_id res chain seq x y z
N MET A 1 -24.18 92.45 31.95
CA MET A 1 -24.20 91.74 30.67
C MET A 1 -22.98 90.82 30.63
N HIS A 2 -23.23 89.51 30.78
CA HIS A 2 -22.19 88.47 30.73
C HIS A 2 -22.38 87.62 29.47
N PRO A 3 -21.38 87.35 28.65
CA PRO A 3 -21.45 86.46 27.57
C PRO A 3 -21.22 85.01 28.01
N ARG A 4 -22.13 84.15 27.55
CA ARG A 4 -22.09 82.70 27.81
C ARG A 4 -20.98 82.02 26.97
N ARG A 5 -20.08 81.30 27.65
CA ARG A 5 -19.14 80.40 26.99
C ARG A 5 -19.81 79.11 26.56
N ARG A 6 -19.74 78.79 25.26
CA ARG A 6 -20.14 77.48 24.72
C ARG A 6 -18.92 76.55 24.81
N SER A 7 -19.05 75.48 25.57
CA SER A 7 -18.09 74.39 25.59
C SER A 7 -18.34 73.45 24.44
N LEU A 8 -17.37 73.27 23.55
CA LEU A 8 -17.39 72.23 22.54
C LEU A 8 -16.87 70.94 23.18
N LEU A 9 -17.70 69.89 23.23
CA LEU A 9 -17.30 68.51 23.52
C LEU A 9 -16.77 67.88 22.24
N LEU A 10 -15.44 67.62 22.18
CA LEU A 10 -14.88 66.73 21.15
C LEU A 10 -15.15 65.30 21.58
N ALA A 11 -15.94 64.56 20.79
CA ALA A 11 -16.07 63.12 20.90
C ALA A 11 -14.89 62.45 20.19
N ALA A 12 -13.98 61.84 20.95
CA ALA A 12 -12.94 60.99 20.42
C ALA A 12 -13.52 59.61 20.05
N ALA A 13 -13.66 59.34 18.77
CA ALA A 13 -13.99 58.00 18.27
C ALA A 13 -12.75 57.10 18.37
N GLY A 14 -12.72 56.24 19.40
CA GLY A 14 -11.70 55.20 19.54
C GLY A 14 -11.97 54.05 18.59
N THR A 15 -11.18 53.92 17.54
CA THR A 15 -11.13 52.73 16.69
C THR A 15 -10.41 51.62 17.40
N THR A 16 -11.14 50.66 17.96
CA THR A 16 -10.56 49.40 18.46
C THR A 16 -10.16 48.55 17.24
N ALA A 17 -8.87 48.52 16.93
CA ALA A 17 -8.32 47.53 16.01
C ALA A 17 -8.45 46.14 16.66
N ALA A 18 -9.36 45.30 16.18
CA ALA A 18 -9.39 43.91 16.54
C ALA A 18 -8.13 43.24 15.99
N ALA A 19 -7.23 42.85 16.90
CA ALA A 19 -6.07 42.01 16.54
C ALA A 19 -6.61 40.70 16.00
N ALA A 20 -6.42 40.42 14.70
CA ALA A 20 -6.69 39.13 14.09
C ALA A 20 -5.75 38.11 14.77
N VAL A 21 -6.35 37.18 15.51
CA VAL A 21 -5.62 36.00 16.02
C VAL A 21 -5.17 35.23 14.76
N PRO A 22 -3.86 34.97 14.60
CA PRO A 22 -3.40 34.19 13.44
C PRO A 22 -4.00 32.80 13.57
N THR A 23 -4.86 32.41 12.62
CA THR A 23 -5.26 31.02 12.41
C THR A 23 -3.97 30.22 12.25
N PRO A 24 -3.78 29.10 13.02
CA PRO A 24 -2.62 28.26 12.82
C PRO A 24 -2.64 27.85 11.34
N ALA A 25 -1.57 28.18 10.62
CA ALA A 25 -1.38 27.72 9.25
C ALA A 25 -1.58 26.21 9.25
N ALA A 26 -2.49 25.70 8.43
CA ALA A 26 -2.67 24.28 8.25
C ALA A 26 -1.28 23.70 7.97
N ALA A 27 -0.81 22.80 8.84
CA ALA A 27 0.48 22.18 8.70
C ALA A 27 0.53 21.60 7.28
N ASP A 28 1.45 22.12 6.46
CA ASP A 28 1.73 21.59 5.13
C ASP A 28 2.00 20.09 5.31
N PRO A 29 1.22 19.16 4.72
CA PRO A 29 1.45 17.74 4.85
C PRO A 29 2.66 17.35 4.01
N ARG A 30 3.83 17.93 4.32
CA ARG A 30 5.07 17.39 3.81
C ARG A 30 5.22 16.02 4.43
N PRO A 31 5.57 14.98 3.63
CA PRO A 31 6.02 13.72 4.21
C PRO A 31 7.09 14.07 5.23
N SER A 32 7.08 13.36 6.36
CA SER A 32 8.17 13.40 7.34
C SER A 32 9.51 13.45 6.59
N THR A 33 10.47 14.21 7.08
CA THR A 33 11.82 14.30 6.50
C THR A 33 12.49 12.92 6.54
N GLY A 34 12.20 12.05 5.55
CA GLY A 34 12.75 10.69 5.48
C GLY A 34 11.93 9.78 4.57
N PRO A 35 12.35 8.53 4.40
CA PRO A 35 11.70 7.56 3.55
C PRO A 35 10.22 7.33 3.92
N VAL A 36 9.38 7.13 2.92
CA VAL A 36 7.94 6.83 3.10
C VAL A 36 7.78 5.47 3.79
N VAL A 37 6.95 5.39 4.82
CA VAL A 37 6.58 4.12 5.46
C VAL A 37 5.23 3.67 4.93
N ILE A 38 5.22 2.51 4.26
CA ILE A 38 4.05 1.91 3.64
C ILE A 38 3.62 0.70 4.46
N GLY A 39 2.39 0.73 4.99
CA GLY A 39 1.80 -0.42 5.68
C GLY A 39 1.37 -1.49 4.68
N HIS A 40 2.18 -2.55 4.52
CA HIS A 40 1.97 -3.69 3.63
C HIS A 40 0.72 -4.46 4.06
N ARG A 41 -0.33 -4.38 3.25
CA ARG A 41 -1.66 -4.91 3.59
C ARG A 41 -2.23 -4.31 4.89
N GLY A 42 -1.79 -3.09 5.23
CA GLY A 42 -1.98 -2.42 6.50
C GLY A 42 -0.84 -2.66 7.48
N ALA A 43 -1.15 -3.05 8.70
CA ALA A 43 -0.21 -3.50 9.72
C ALA A 43 -0.35 -5.03 9.91
N ALA A 44 -0.01 -5.80 8.87
CA ALA A 44 -0.25 -7.24 8.80
C ALA A 44 0.50 -8.02 9.89
N GLY A 45 1.55 -7.44 10.49
CA GLY A 45 2.21 -8.03 11.68
C GLY A 45 1.36 -8.02 12.94
N TRP A 46 0.32 -7.17 13.00
CA TRP A 46 -0.50 -6.94 14.19
C TRP A 46 -1.99 -7.26 14.02
N ARG A 47 -2.48 -7.38 12.80
CA ARG A 47 -3.89 -7.62 12.45
C ARG A 47 -3.97 -8.48 11.20
N PRO A 48 -5.03 -9.25 11.00
CA PRO A 48 -5.26 -9.93 9.72
C PRO A 48 -5.17 -8.95 8.55
N GLU A 49 -4.43 -9.35 7.53
CA GLU A 49 -4.13 -8.52 6.37
C GLU A 49 -5.39 -8.01 5.65
N HIS A 50 -5.31 -6.83 5.04
CA HIS A 50 -6.38 -6.24 4.21
C HIS A 50 -7.71 -6.01 4.94
N THR A 51 -7.66 -5.74 6.25
CA THR A 51 -8.83 -5.40 7.06
C THR A 51 -8.85 -3.92 7.42
N ALA A 52 -10.03 -3.39 7.76
CA ALA A 52 -10.16 -2.01 8.22
C ALA A 52 -9.34 -1.76 9.49
N ALA A 53 -9.28 -2.76 10.39
CA ALA A 53 -8.47 -2.71 11.59
C ALA A 53 -6.96 -2.67 11.27
N SER A 54 -6.48 -3.45 10.28
CA SER A 54 -5.08 -3.46 9.85
C SER A 54 -4.67 -2.10 9.28
N TYR A 55 -5.45 -1.54 8.37
CA TYR A 55 -5.19 -0.22 7.78
C TYR A 55 -5.24 0.91 8.82
N SER A 56 -6.25 0.88 9.70
CA SER A 56 -6.39 1.89 10.73
C SER A 56 -5.22 1.86 11.70
N TYR A 57 -4.77 0.67 12.11
CA TYR A 57 -3.63 0.52 13.00
C TYR A 57 -2.32 0.99 12.34
N ALA A 58 -2.10 0.68 11.06
CA ALA A 58 -0.96 1.17 10.31
C ALA A 58 -0.89 2.72 10.33
N VAL A 59 -2.00 3.39 10.06
CA VAL A 59 -2.09 4.86 10.07
C VAL A 59 -1.92 5.43 11.47
N GLN A 60 -2.55 4.81 12.48
CA GLN A 60 -2.45 5.21 13.88
C GLN A 60 -0.99 5.19 14.37
N THR A 61 -0.20 4.21 13.91
CA THR A 61 1.21 4.05 14.27
C THR A 61 2.16 4.85 13.39
N GLY A 62 1.64 5.59 12.40
CA GLY A 62 2.39 6.60 11.65
C GLY A 62 2.74 6.23 10.21
N ALA A 63 2.21 5.14 9.66
CA ALA A 63 2.37 4.82 8.23
C ALA A 63 1.88 5.99 7.37
N ASP A 64 2.64 6.32 6.34
CA ASP A 64 2.29 7.39 5.40
C ASP A 64 1.30 6.90 4.34
N TRP A 65 1.46 5.65 3.89
CA TRP A 65 0.60 5.02 2.90
C TRP A 65 0.08 3.68 3.42
N ILE A 66 -1.07 3.24 2.88
CA ILE A 66 -1.64 1.91 3.09
C ILE A 66 -1.73 1.19 1.75
N GLU A 67 -1.40 -0.09 1.75
CA GLU A 67 -1.31 -0.89 0.53
C GLU A 67 -2.44 -1.92 0.46
N PRO A 68 -3.39 -1.77 -0.49
CA PRO A 68 -4.37 -2.77 -0.84
C PRO A 68 -3.99 -3.56 -2.10
N ASP A 69 -3.93 -4.88 -2.02
CA ASP A 69 -3.86 -5.78 -3.17
C ASP A 69 -5.26 -5.96 -3.78
N LEU A 70 -5.39 -5.85 -5.09
CA LEU A 70 -6.67 -5.82 -5.78
C LEU A 70 -6.88 -7.07 -6.65
N VAL A 71 -8.01 -7.72 -6.44
CA VAL A 71 -8.53 -8.81 -7.26
C VAL A 71 -10.02 -8.57 -7.56
N PRO A 72 -10.56 -8.99 -8.72
CA PRO A 72 -11.97 -8.76 -9.05
C PRO A 72 -12.87 -9.89 -8.53
N THR A 73 -14.10 -9.54 -8.25
CA THR A 73 -15.20 -10.48 -8.03
C THR A 73 -15.82 -10.92 -9.36
N LYS A 74 -16.73 -11.91 -9.33
CA LYS A 74 -17.52 -12.37 -10.48
C LYS A 74 -18.34 -11.23 -11.13
N ASP A 75 -18.86 -10.31 -10.33
CA ASP A 75 -19.59 -9.13 -10.77
C ASP A 75 -18.68 -7.91 -10.98
N HIS A 76 -17.37 -8.17 -11.11
CA HIS A 76 -16.36 -7.21 -11.52
C HIS A 76 -16.20 -6.01 -10.59
N VAL A 77 -16.28 -6.23 -9.28
CA VAL A 77 -15.91 -5.28 -8.25
C VAL A 77 -14.52 -5.59 -7.75
N LEU A 78 -13.65 -4.59 -7.58
CA LEU A 78 -12.32 -4.79 -7.02
C LEU A 78 -12.43 -4.93 -5.50
N VAL A 79 -12.08 -6.10 -4.98
CA VAL A 79 -11.94 -6.40 -3.55
C VAL A 79 -10.48 -6.52 -3.17
N VAL A 80 -10.21 -6.44 -1.87
CA VAL A 80 -8.84 -6.34 -1.37
C VAL A 80 -8.41 -7.69 -0.79
N ARG A 81 -7.58 -8.41 -1.55
CA ARG A 81 -6.93 -9.68 -1.19
C ARG A 81 -5.62 -9.85 -1.95
N HIS A 82 -4.61 -10.43 -1.30
CA HIS A 82 -3.31 -10.66 -1.94
C HIS A 82 -3.40 -11.66 -3.08
N GLU A 83 -4.10 -12.78 -2.84
CA GLU A 83 -4.39 -13.78 -3.85
C GLU A 83 -5.88 -13.78 -4.18
N ASN A 84 -6.23 -14.20 -5.38
CA ASN A 84 -7.62 -14.49 -5.71
C ASN A 84 -8.12 -15.79 -5.04
N GLU A 85 -7.23 -16.69 -4.66
CA GLU A 85 -7.52 -17.85 -3.81
C GLU A 85 -7.61 -17.41 -2.35
N ILE A 86 -8.77 -17.61 -1.72
CA ILE A 86 -9.12 -16.99 -0.43
C ILE A 86 -9.20 -17.95 0.76
N SER A 87 -8.81 -19.22 0.60
CA SER A 87 -8.91 -20.23 1.67
C SER A 87 -8.12 -19.86 2.94
N GLN A 88 -6.93 -19.24 2.75
CA GLN A 88 -6.02 -18.96 3.85
C GLN A 88 -6.25 -17.59 4.51
N THR A 89 -7.06 -16.74 3.91
CA THR A 89 -7.26 -15.37 4.37
C THR A 89 -8.70 -15.05 4.73
N THR A 90 -9.60 -16.05 4.58
CA THR A 90 -11.02 -15.95 4.94
C THR A 90 -11.50 -17.24 5.58
N ASP A 91 -12.69 -17.18 6.20
CA ASP A 91 -13.39 -18.31 6.77
C ASP A 91 -14.23 -19.11 5.76
N VAL A 92 -13.99 -18.96 4.45
CA VAL A 92 -14.78 -19.58 3.36
C VAL A 92 -14.94 -21.10 3.51
N ALA A 93 -13.92 -21.78 4.02
CA ALA A 93 -13.98 -23.22 4.26
C ALA A 93 -15.02 -23.64 5.33
N SER A 94 -15.47 -22.70 6.16
CA SER A 94 -16.50 -22.89 7.19
C SER A 94 -17.92 -22.58 6.67
N HIS A 95 -18.06 -22.24 5.37
CA HIS A 95 -19.31 -21.91 4.73
C HIS A 95 -19.80 -23.05 3.83
N PRO A 96 -20.67 -23.94 4.31
CA PRO A 96 -21.12 -25.13 3.57
C PRO A 96 -21.84 -24.76 2.25
N GLU A 97 -22.49 -23.60 2.20
CA GLU A 97 -23.15 -23.08 1.00
C GLU A 97 -22.19 -22.81 -0.17
N PHE A 98 -20.87 -22.73 0.12
CA PHE A 98 -19.84 -22.51 -0.89
C PHE A 98 -18.96 -23.73 -1.14
N ALA A 99 -19.25 -24.87 -0.51
CA ALA A 99 -18.43 -26.08 -0.61
C ALA A 99 -18.21 -26.54 -2.07
N ASP A 100 -19.26 -26.48 -2.89
CA ASP A 100 -19.23 -26.90 -4.29
C ASP A 100 -18.43 -25.97 -5.21
N ARG A 101 -18.04 -24.78 -4.75
CA ARG A 101 -17.22 -23.84 -5.51
C ARG A 101 -15.72 -24.11 -5.38
N ARG A 102 -15.32 -25.01 -4.48
CA ARG A 102 -13.91 -25.38 -4.35
C ARG A 102 -13.45 -26.08 -5.63
N THR A 103 -12.44 -25.50 -6.31
CA THR A 103 -11.98 -25.95 -7.61
C THR A 103 -10.48 -25.77 -7.77
N THR A 104 -9.92 -26.28 -8.87
CA THR A 104 -8.53 -26.05 -9.26
C THR A 104 -8.50 -25.19 -10.52
N LYS A 105 -7.75 -24.08 -10.46
CA LYS A 105 -7.50 -23.18 -11.59
C LYS A 105 -6.01 -23.06 -11.86
N THR A 106 -5.66 -22.68 -13.07
CA THR A 106 -4.30 -22.29 -13.43
C THR A 106 -4.20 -20.77 -13.35
N VAL A 107 -3.51 -20.28 -12.33
CA VAL A 107 -3.24 -18.83 -12.11
C VAL A 107 -1.76 -18.62 -12.35
N ASP A 108 -1.41 -17.72 -13.27
CA ASP A 108 -0.03 -17.40 -13.65
C ASP A 108 0.82 -18.64 -13.91
N GLY A 109 0.25 -19.61 -14.66
CA GLY A 109 0.91 -20.86 -15.03
C GLY A 109 1.01 -21.90 -13.91
N ARG A 110 0.44 -21.65 -12.72
CA ARG A 110 0.46 -22.57 -11.58
C ARG A 110 -0.93 -23.11 -11.27
N ALA A 111 -1.02 -24.42 -11.02
CA ALA A 111 -2.25 -25.03 -10.54
C ALA A 111 -2.48 -24.66 -9.07
N VAL A 112 -3.60 -24.02 -8.77
CA VAL A 112 -4.02 -23.58 -7.44
C VAL A 112 -5.39 -24.17 -7.14
N THR A 113 -5.57 -24.74 -5.95
CA THR A 113 -6.84 -25.38 -5.55
C THR A 113 -7.42 -24.67 -4.32
N GLY A 114 -8.65 -24.18 -4.44
CA GLY A 114 -9.35 -23.49 -3.35
C GLY A 114 -10.62 -22.80 -3.83
N TRP A 115 -10.96 -21.70 -3.19
CA TRP A 115 -12.07 -20.80 -3.54
C TRP A 115 -11.52 -19.50 -4.10
N PHE A 116 -12.05 -19.04 -5.23
CA PHE A 116 -11.50 -17.92 -5.97
C PHE A 116 -12.47 -16.73 -6.01
N THR A 117 -11.99 -15.52 -5.80
CA THR A 117 -12.81 -14.30 -5.73
C THR A 117 -13.69 -14.11 -6.97
N GLU A 118 -13.21 -14.47 -8.15
CA GLU A 118 -13.94 -14.38 -9.42
C GLU A 118 -15.11 -15.38 -9.57
N ASP A 119 -15.24 -16.32 -8.64
CA ASP A 119 -16.39 -17.24 -8.58
C ASP A 119 -17.51 -16.72 -7.65
N PHE A 120 -17.27 -15.61 -6.94
CA PHE A 120 -18.19 -14.99 -5.98
C PHE A 120 -18.61 -13.60 -6.43
N THR A 121 -19.87 -13.28 -6.22
CA THR A 121 -20.33 -11.89 -6.27
C THR A 121 -19.81 -11.13 -5.04
N LEU A 122 -19.79 -9.79 -5.12
CA LEU A 122 -19.47 -8.96 -3.94
C LEU A 122 -20.38 -9.29 -2.75
N ALA A 123 -21.68 -9.46 -2.98
CA ALA A 123 -22.64 -9.76 -1.92
C ALA A 123 -22.28 -11.05 -1.17
N GLU A 124 -21.85 -12.08 -1.89
CA GLU A 124 -21.40 -13.35 -1.30
C GLU A 124 -20.09 -13.17 -0.54
N LEU A 125 -19.08 -12.47 -1.10
CA LEU A 125 -17.82 -12.22 -0.39
C LEU A 125 -18.03 -11.40 0.90
N LYS A 126 -19.02 -10.53 0.95
CA LYS A 126 -19.36 -9.76 2.16
C LYS A 126 -19.93 -10.62 3.30
N THR A 127 -20.36 -11.84 3.03
CA THR A 127 -20.76 -12.78 4.10
C THR A 127 -19.55 -13.40 4.81
N LEU A 128 -18.38 -13.46 4.14
CA LEU A 128 -17.15 -14.02 4.69
C LEU A 128 -16.46 -13.05 5.66
N ARG A 129 -15.58 -13.61 6.48
CA ARG A 129 -14.76 -12.85 7.42
C ARG A 129 -13.28 -13.14 7.18
N ALA A 130 -12.45 -12.13 7.40
CA ALA A 130 -11.00 -12.24 7.31
C ALA A 130 -10.44 -13.07 8.48
N VAL A 131 -9.39 -13.84 8.18
CA VAL A 131 -8.60 -14.60 9.15
C VAL A 131 -7.11 -14.33 8.95
N GLU A 132 -6.31 -14.59 10.01
CA GLU A 132 -4.86 -14.47 9.94
C GLU A 132 -4.26 -15.51 8.99
N ARG A 133 -3.47 -15.04 8.01
CA ARG A 133 -2.84 -15.89 7.00
C ARG A 133 -1.68 -16.73 7.55
N LEU A 134 -0.98 -16.23 8.55
CA LEU A 134 0.20 -16.85 9.15
C LEU A 134 -0.03 -17.24 10.64
N PRO A 135 -1.08 -18.05 10.96
CA PRO A 135 -1.49 -18.25 12.35
C PRO A 135 -0.40 -18.93 13.21
N LEU A 136 0.49 -19.72 12.61
CA LEU A 136 1.62 -20.35 13.30
C LEU A 136 2.75 -19.36 13.63
N VAL A 137 2.84 -18.25 12.89
CA VAL A 137 3.84 -17.19 13.09
C VAL A 137 3.26 -16.07 13.96
N ARG A 138 2.03 -15.68 13.67
CA ARG A 138 1.32 -14.53 14.23
C ARG A 138 0.08 -14.99 15.03
N ASN A 139 0.27 -15.97 15.91
CA ASN A 139 -0.82 -16.57 16.67
C ASN A 139 -1.66 -15.55 17.46
N ARG A 140 -1.05 -14.42 17.88
CA ARG A 140 -1.77 -13.33 18.59
C ARG A 140 -2.79 -12.61 17.68
N ASN A 141 -2.61 -12.65 16.37
CA ASN A 141 -3.53 -12.03 15.44
C ASN A 141 -4.82 -12.84 15.27
N THR A 142 -4.80 -14.14 15.55
CA THR A 142 -5.98 -15.02 15.41
C THR A 142 -7.15 -14.63 16.33
N VAL A 143 -6.89 -13.83 17.37
CA VAL A 143 -7.95 -13.24 18.21
C VAL A 143 -8.88 -12.31 17.43
N PHE A 144 -8.43 -11.84 16.25
CA PHE A 144 -9.19 -10.98 15.35
C PHE A 144 -9.90 -11.75 14.22
N ASP A 145 -9.66 -13.07 14.11
CA ASP A 145 -10.30 -13.90 13.08
C ASP A 145 -11.82 -13.84 13.19
N GLY A 146 -12.49 -13.79 12.04
CA GLY A 146 -13.94 -13.75 11.98
C GLY A 146 -14.58 -12.39 12.34
N ARG A 147 -13.81 -11.34 12.58
CA ARG A 147 -14.31 -10.02 13.03
C ARG A 147 -14.45 -8.99 11.91
N GLU A 148 -13.65 -9.09 10.88
CA GLU A 148 -13.54 -8.08 9.81
C GLU A 148 -14.10 -8.59 8.49
N GLU A 149 -14.79 -7.73 7.76
CA GLU A 149 -15.30 -8.02 6.42
C GLU A 149 -14.20 -7.89 5.36
N ILE A 150 -14.44 -8.50 4.18
CA ILE A 150 -13.63 -8.26 2.99
C ILE A 150 -13.98 -6.87 2.45
N LEU A 151 -12.96 -6.02 2.31
CA LEU A 151 -13.14 -4.66 1.80
C LEU A 151 -13.10 -4.61 0.28
N THR A 152 -13.83 -3.67 -0.30
CA THR A 152 -13.64 -3.21 -1.68
C THR A 152 -12.55 -2.14 -1.73
N PHE A 153 -11.97 -1.91 -2.91
CA PHE A 153 -11.02 -0.80 -3.09
C PHE A 153 -11.66 0.57 -2.77
N GLN A 154 -12.95 0.77 -3.13
CA GLN A 154 -13.65 2.00 -2.77
C GLN A 154 -13.72 2.21 -1.25
N GLU A 155 -14.02 1.16 -0.48
CA GLU A 155 -14.08 1.25 0.99
C GLU A 155 -12.72 1.57 1.60
N VAL A 156 -11.60 1.08 1.01
CA VAL A 156 -10.24 1.45 1.45
C VAL A 156 -9.94 2.92 1.14
N VAL A 157 -10.34 3.43 -0.03
CA VAL A 157 -10.21 4.87 -0.36
C VAL A 157 -10.99 5.73 0.62
N ASP A 158 -12.22 5.33 0.94
CA ASP A 158 -13.06 6.06 1.90
C ASP A 158 -12.47 6.00 3.32
N LEU A 159 -11.89 4.86 3.71
CA LEU A 159 -11.17 4.72 4.98
C LEU A 159 -9.94 5.64 5.02
N ALA A 160 -9.10 5.64 3.98
CA ALA A 160 -7.93 6.51 3.89
C ALA A 160 -8.29 7.99 4.04
N ARG A 161 -9.39 8.42 3.45
CA ARG A 161 -9.92 9.80 3.59
C ARG A 161 -10.37 10.11 5.01
N ARG A 162 -11.11 9.20 5.64
CA ARG A 162 -11.51 9.37 7.05
C ARG A 162 -10.28 9.48 7.96
N LEU A 163 -9.31 8.59 7.76
CA LEU A 163 -8.06 8.59 8.53
C LEU A 163 -7.24 9.85 8.24
N SER A 164 -7.17 10.33 6.99
CA SER A 164 -6.50 11.58 6.64
C SER A 164 -7.09 12.76 7.41
N LYS A 165 -8.43 12.84 7.49
CA LYS A 165 -9.12 13.87 8.27
C LYS A 165 -8.85 13.73 9.77
N THR A 166 -8.89 12.51 10.31
CA THR A 166 -8.68 12.24 11.75
C THR A 166 -7.27 12.62 12.19
N TYR A 167 -6.27 12.31 11.37
CA TYR A 167 -4.86 12.52 11.73
C TYR A 167 -4.26 13.82 11.17
N GLY A 168 -5.04 14.64 10.44
CA GLY A 168 -4.60 15.93 9.90
C GLY A 168 -3.46 15.83 8.87
N ARG A 169 -3.31 14.68 8.20
CA ARG A 169 -2.28 14.45 7.18
C ARG A 169 -2.83 13.57 6.05
N THR A 170 -2.31 13.71 4.85
CA THR A 170 -2.70 12.85 3.73
C THR A 170 -2.22 11.42 3.96
N ILE A 171 -3.15 10.46 3.89
CA ILE A 171 -2.87 9.03 3.85
C ILE A 171 -3.08 8.58 2.41
N ALA A 172 -2.01 8.18 1.74
CA ALA A 172 -2.13 7.68 0.38
C ALA A 172 -2.53 6.20 0.36
N VAL A 173 -3.24 5.80 -0.70
CA VAL A 173 -3.47 4.41 -1.05
C VAL A 173 -2.45 3.95 -2.08
N PHE A 174 -1.94 2.73 -1.92
CA PHE A 174 -0.90 2.16 -2.76
C PHE A 174 -1.38 0.82 -3.37
N PRO A 175 -2.44 0.86 -4.24
CA PRO A 175 -3.06 -0.36 -4.76
C PRO A 175 -2.14 -1.14 -5.70
N GLU A 176 -2.09 -2.47 -5.51
CA GLU A 176 -1.47 -3.41 -6.43
C GLU A 176 -2.50 -4.10 -7.31
N THR A 177 -2.24 -4.20 -8.61
CA THR A 177 -3.01 -5.09 -9.48
C THR A 177 -2.42 -6.49 -9.42
N LYS A 178 -3.17 -7.46 -8.86
CA LYS A 178 -2.76 -8.87 -8.73
C LYS A 178 -3.18 -9.65 -9.97
N HIS A 179 -2.28 -10.49 -10.48
CA HIS A 179 -2.55 -11.40 -11.62
C HIS A 179 -3.26 -10.75 -12.83
N PRO A 180 -2.87 -9.53 -13.29
CA PRO A 180 -3.65 -8.80 -14.30
C PRO A 180 -3.74 -9.55 -15.65
N THR A 181 -2.71 -10.31 -16.04
CA THR A 181 -2.75 -11.15 -17.24
C THR A 181 -3.75 -12.29 -17.11
N TYR A 182 -3.76 -12.98 -15.96
CA TYR A 182 -4.76 -14.01 -15.68
C TYR A 182 -6.19 -13.46 -15.73
N PHE A 183 -6.47 -12.39 -14.98
CA PHE A 183 -7.81 -11.81 -14.95
C PHE A 183 -8.28 -11.28 -16.29
N ARG A 184 -7.38 -10.73 -17.07
CA ARG A 184 -7.70 -10.30 -18.44
C ARG A 184 -8.07 -11.49 -19.32
N SER A 185 -7.38 -12.64 -19.18
CA SER A 185 -7.66 -13.84 -19.98
C SER A 185 -9.05 -14.43 -19.73
N ILE A 186 -9.62 -14.18 -18.55
CA ILE A 186 -10.98 -14.62 -18.18
C ILE A 186 -12.03 -13.50 -18.27
N GLY A 187 -11.71 -12.36 -18.90
CA GLY A 187 -12.64 -11.26 -19.14
C GLY A 187 -12.89 -10.32 -17.96
N LEU A 188 -12.04 -10.36 -16.92
CA LEU A 188 -12.15 -9.53 -15.72
C LEU A 188 -10.94 -8.56 -15.54
N PRO A 189 -10.60 -7.71 -16.53
CA PRO A 189 -9.43 -6.81 -16.43
C PRO A 189 -9.56 -5.84 -15.27
N LEU A 190 -8.49 -5.68 -14.48
CA LEU A 190 -8.48 -4.81 -13.29
C LEU A 190 -8.36 -3.33 -13.63
N GLU A 191 -7.54 -2.99 -14.64
CA GLU A 191 -7.10 -1.63 -14.91
C GLU A 191 -8.25 -0.64 -15.16
N PRO A 192 -9.30 -0.96 -15.95
CA PRO A 192 -10.44 -0.05 -16.15
C PRO A 192 -11.21 0.23 -14.85
N LYS A 193 -11.35 -0.78 -13.98
CA LYS A 193 -12.06 -0.64 -12.70
C LYS A 193 -11.26 0.16 -11.69
N LEU A 194 -9.94 -0.07 -11.63
CA LEU A 194 -9.03 0.75 -10.84
C LEU A 194 -9.09 2.21 -11.30
N ALA A 195 -8.96 2.45 -12.61
CA ALA A 195 -9.03 3.78 -13.19
C ALA A 195 -10.36 4.48 -12.88
N TYR A 196 -11.48 3.75 -12.93
CA TYR A 196 -12.80 4.28 -12.54
C TYR A 196 -12.81 4.77 -11.09
N VAL A 197 -12.31 3.95 -10.12
CA VAL A 197 -12.26 4.34 -8.70
C VAL A 197 -11.37 5.56 -8.50
N VAL A 198 -10.18 5.59 -9.12
CA VAL A 198 -9.24 6.73 -9.02
C VAL A 198 -9.89 8.02 -9.55
N ARG A 199 -10.51 7.98 -10.73
CA ARG A 199 -11.19 9.14 -11.34
C ARG A 199 -12.41 9.60 -10.52
N ARG A 200 -13.29 8.67 -10.12
CA ARG A 200 -14.49 8.98 -9.33
C ARG A 200 -14.13 9.70 -8.03
N ASN A 201 -13.03 9.28 -7.43
CA ASN A 201 -12.53 9.86 -6.19
C ASN A 201 -11.57 11.03 -6.40
N ARG A 202 -11.24 11.41 -7.64
CA ARG A 202 -10.31 12.49 -7.97
C ARG A 202 -8.96 12.35 -7.24
N LEU A 203 -8.46 11.10 -7.11
CA LEU A 203 -7.19 10.86 -6.44
C LEU A 203 -6.04 11.39 -7.31
N GLY A 204 -5.17 12.17 -6.70
CA GLY A 204 -3.97 12.72 -7.31
C GLY A 204 -2.69 12.02 -6.83
N SER A 205 -1.55 12.54 -7.28
CA SER A 205 -0.22 11.96 -7.00
C SER A 205 0.16 11.90 -5.52
N ARG A 206 -0.48 12.70 -4.67
CA ARG A 206 -0.27 12.68 -3.22
C ARG A 206 -1.15 11.66 -2.49
N GLU A 207 -2.18 11.13 -3.16
CA GLU A 207 -3.22 10.31 -2.55
C GLU A 207 -3.24 8.88 -3.08
N CYS A 208 -2.59 8.64 -4.23
CA CYS A 208 -2.56 7.31 -4.85
C CYS A 208 -1.26 7.10 -5.64
N VAL A 209 -0.66 5.94 -5.46
CA VAL A 209 0.44 5.41 -6.28
C VAL A 209 0.04 3.99 -6.66
N VAL A 210 0.11 3.62 -7.94
CA VAL A 210 -0.35 2.30 -8.39
C VAL A 210 0.82 1.39 -8.69
N GLN A 211 0.79 0.17 -8.15
CA GLN A 211 1.84 -0.82 -8.38
C GLN A 211 1.35 -2.05 -9.15
N SER A 212 2.28 -2.70 -9.80
CA SER A 212 2.12 -4.02 -10.42
C SER A 212 3.46 -4.70 -10.61
N PHE A 213 3.47 -6.04 -10.57
CA PHE A 213 4.61 -6.83 -11.05
C PHE A 213 4.66 -6.90 -12.57
N GLU A 214 3.53 -6.68 -13.25
CA GLU A 214 3.42 -6.81 -14.70
C GLU A 214 3.53 -5.45 -15.41
N PRO A 215 4.61 -5.20 -16.18
CA PRO A 215 4.79 -3.96 -16.94
C PRO A 215 3.62 -3.62 -17.86
N THR A 216 2.98 -4.62 -18.45
CA THR A 216 1.84 -4.42 -19.35
C THR A 216 0.64 -3.82 -18.64
N SER A 217 0.38 -4.22 -17.37
CA SER A 217 -0.68 -3.63 -16.56
C SER A 217 -0.39 -2.14 -16.28
N LEU A 218 0.84 -1.80 -15.87
CA LEU A 218 1.24 -0.41 -15.63
C LEU A 218 1.13 0.45 -16.88
N LYS A 219 1.57 -0.05 -18.04
CA LYS A 219 1.45 0.66 -19.32
C LYS A 219 -0.02 0.90 -19.71
N ARG A 220 -0.92 -0.04 -19.42
CA ARG A 220 -2.37 0.15 -19.61
C ARG A 220 -2.94 1.19 -18.65
N ILE A 221 -2.51 1.20 -17.39
CA ILE A 221 -2.90 2.23 -16.43
C ILE A 221 -2.38 3.60 -16.86
N ALA A 222 -1.15 3.70 -17.39
CA ALA A 222 -0.61 4.94 -17.97
C ALA A 222 -1.48 5.44 -19.12
N ALA A 223 -1.95 4.53 -20.01
CA ALA A 223 -2.84 4.86 -21.13
C ALA A 223 -4.20 5.41 -20.66
N GLU A 224 -4.64 5.10 -19.45
CA GLU A 224 -5.82 5.70 -18.81
C GLU A 224 -5.60 7.18 -18.43
N ARG A 225 -4.37 7.71 -18.56
CA ARG A 225 -4.00 9.10 -18.26
C ARG A 225 -4.40 9.55 -16.85
N LEU A 226 -4.28 8.66 -15.89
CA LEU A 226 -4.40 8.99 -14.46
C LEU A 226 -3.19 9.87 -14.07
N ARG A 227 -3.44 10.87 -13.22
CA ARG A 227 -2.36 11.73 -12.70
C ARG A 227 -1.80 11.16 -11.39
N VAL A 228 -1.47 9.87 -11.40
CA VAL A 228 -0.91 9.13 -10.26
C VAL A 228 0.40 8.49 -10.66
N PRO A 229 1.41 8.46 -9.79
CA PRO A 229 2.67 7.78 -10.04
C PRO A 229 2.46 6.26 -10.18
N LEU A 230 3.34 5.64 -10.97
CA LEU A 230 3.35 4.19 -11.20
C LEU A 230 4.60 3.57 -10.59
N TRP A 231 4.43 2.37 -10.04
CA TRP A 231 5.46 1.65 -9.32
C TRP A 231 5.60 0.23 -9.89
N GLN A 232 6.79 -0.06 -10.46
CA GLN A 232 7.13 -1.39 -10.96
C GLN A 232 7.66 -2.25 -9.81
N ALA A 233 6.88 -3.24 -9.37
CA ALA A 233 7.33 -4.24 -8.42
C ALA A 233 8.24 -5.27 -9.11
N LEU A 234 9.30 -5.71 -8.41
CA LEU A 234 10.35 -6.57 -8.96
C LEU A 234 10.61 -7.76 -8.03
N GLY A 235 10.45 -8.97 -8.55
CA GLY A 235 10.73 -10.21 -7.83
C GLY A 235 12.23 -10.53 -7.77
N THR A 236 12.59 -11.62 -7.05
CA THR A 236 13.97 -12.10 -6.92
C THR A 236 14.39 -13.03 -8.04
N THR A 237 13.45 -13.79 -8.61
CA THR A 237 13.72 -14.83 -9.61
C THR A 237 12.65 -14.83 -10.69
N GLY A 238 12.96 -15.37 -11.86
CA GLY A 238 12.04 -15.40 -13.00
C GLY A 238 11.83 -14.03 -13.62
N GLY A 239 10.66 -13.82 -14.22
CA GLY A 239 10.24 -12.57 -14.86
C GLY A 239 8.75 -12.28 -14.61
N PRO A 240 8.28 -11.07 -14.99
CA PRO A 240 6.87 -10.71 -14.94
C PRO A 240 6.01 -11.68 -15.74
N TYR A 241 4.85 -12.07 -15.19
CA TYR A 241 4.06 -13.12 -15.83
C TYR A 241 3.52 -12.72 -17.21
N ASP A 242 3.20 -11.47 -17.43
CA ASP A 242 2.80 -10.97 -18.76
C ASP A 242 3.89 -11.18 -19.82
N LEU A 243 5.16 -10.96 -19.46
CA LEU A 243 6.30 -11.20 -20.35
C LEU A 243 6.54 -12.70 -20.53
N VAL A 244 6.54 -13.47 -19.44
CA VAL A 244 6.71 -14.93 -19.49
C VAL A 244 5.64 -15.58 -20.37
N SER A 245 4.37 -15.21 -20.21
CA SER A 245 3.26 -15.74 -21.00
C SER A 245 3.31 -15.34 -22.48
N ALA A 246 3.97 -14.23 -22.79
CA ALA A 246 4.24 -13.76 -24.16
C ALA A 246 5.50 -14.40 -24.78
N GLY A 247 6.25 -15.22 -24.03
CA GLY A 247 7.52 -15.80 -24.48
C GLY A 247 8.70 -14.82 -24.47
N ASP A 248 8.57 -13.67 -23.80
CA ASP A 248 9.66 -12.70 -23.61
C ASP A 248 10.62 -13.21 -22.51
N PRO A 249 11.93 -13.34 -22.76
CA PRO A 249 12.89 -13.90 -21.82
C PRO A 249 13.31 -12.94 -20.70
N THR A 250 12.80 -11.70 -20.68
CA THR A 250 13.20 -10.67 -19.70
C THR A 250 12.94 -11.13 -18.29
N THR A 251 13.99 -11.17 -17.48
CA THR A 251 13.92 -11.51 -16.06
C THR A 251 13.85 -10.26 -15.18
N TYR A 252 13.42 -10.42 -13.91
CA TYR A 252 13.51 -9.34 -12.92
C TYR A 252 14.97 -8.86 -12.73
N LYS A 253 15.96 -9.75 -12.85
CA LYS A 253 17.38 -9.37 -12.80
C LYS A 253 17.74 -8.45 -13.97
N ASP A 254 17.27 -8.74 -15.18
CA ASP A 254 17.50 -7.86 -16.34
C ASP A 254 16.81 -6.50 -16.16
N MET A 255 15.64 -6.48 -15.53
CA MET A 255 14.93 -5.24 -15.22
C MET A 255 15.64 -4.38 -14.17
N MET A 256 16.39 -5.00 -13.25
CA MET A 256 17.22 -4.29 -12.24
C MET A 256 18.59 -3.84 -12.77
N SER A 257 18.98 -4.18 -14.00
CA SER A 257 20.19 -3.65 -14.62
C SER A 257 20.03 -2.17 -14.98
N PRO A 258 21.11 -1.36 -15.13
CA PRO A 258 21.00 0.05 -15.55
C PRO A 258 20.16 0.24 -16.84
N ALA A 259 20.32 -0.65 -17.82
CA ALA A 259 19.52 -0.63 -19.04
C ALA A 259 18.04 -1.00 -18.80
N GLY A 260 17.78 -1.92 -17.87
CA GLY A 260 16.43 -2.30 -17.43
C GLY A 260 15.74 -1.16 -16.70
N LEU A 261 16.43 -0.49 -15.80
CA LEU A 261 15.94 0.67 -15.05
C LEU A 261 15.59 1.84 -16.00
N ALA A 262 16.43 2.12 -17.00
CA ALA A 262 16.14 3.11 -18.01
C ALA A 262 14.83 2.80 -18.77
N ARG A 263 14.58 1.53 -19.11
CA ARG A 263 13.31 1.10 -19.73
C ARG A 263 12.11 1.23 -18.79
N ILE A 264 12.29 0.95 -17.48
CA ILE A 264 11.22 1.16 -16.48
C ILE A 264 10.88 2.64 -16.36
N ALA A 265 11.85 3.53 -16.36
CA ALA A 265 11.67 4.98 -16.27
C ALA A 265 10.82 5.59 -17.43
N GLU A 266 10.67 4.85 -18.55
CA GLU A 266 9.80 5.27 -19.64
C GLU A 266 8.30 5.22 -19.29
N TYR A 267 7.89 4.43 -18.27
CA TYR A 267 6.49 4.21 -17.93
C TYR A 267 6.17 4.23 -16.43
N ALA A 268 7.16 4.20 -15.56
CA ALA A 268 6.97 4.20 -14.12
C ALA A 268 7.88 5.23 -13.43
N ASP A 269 7.48 5.67 -12.24
CA ASP A 269 8.18 6.67 -11.43
C ASP A 269 9.00 6.01 -10.30
N TRP A 270 8.66 4.74 -9.98
CA TRP A 270 9.21 4.00 -8.86
C TRP A 270 9.54 2.56 -9.24
N ILE A 271 10.50 1.98 -8.52
CA ILE A 271 10.70 0.53 -8.45
C ILE A 271 10.53 0.02 -7.01
N GLY A 272 9.97 -1.21 -6.90
CA GLY A 272 9.87 -1.94 -5.64
C GLY A 272 10.55 -3.30 -5.77
N PRO A 273 11.85 -3.42 -5.49
CA PRO A 273 12.52 -4.70 -5.46
C PRO A 273 12.26 -5.44 -4.14
N ASP A 274 12.39 -6.77 -4.16
CA ASP A 274 12.58 -7.52 -2.92
C ASP A 274 13.80 -6.96 -2.17
N LYS A 275 13.71 -6.80 -0.86
CA LYS A 275 14.78 -6.19 -0.05
C LYS A 275 16.12 -6.90 -0.18
N SER A 276 16.14 -8.22 -0.42
CA SER A 276 17.37 -9.00 -0.58
C SER A 276 18.17 -8.60 -1.83
N SER A 277 17.55 -7.92 -2.79
CA SER A 277 18.21 -7.44 -4.01
C SER A 277 18.89 -6.07 -3.84
N VAL A 278 18.75 -5.42 -2.68
CA VAL A 278 19.20 -4.03 -2.47
C VAL A 278 20.49 -3.94 -1.69
N ALA A 279 20.53 -4.54 -0.50
CA ALA A 279 21.71 -4.44 0.36
C ALA A 279 22.96 -5.08 -0.28
N GLY A 280 24.06 -4.33 -0.30
CA GLY A 280 25.33 -4.79 -0.91
C GLY A 280 25.39 -4.67 -2.43
N THR A 281 24.45 -3.94 -3.06
CA THR A 281 24.42 -3.69 -4.51
C THR A 281 24.41 -2.19 -4.80
N SER A 282 24.56 -1.80 -6.08
CA SER A 282 24.43 -0.42 -6.55
C SER A 282 22.99 -0.02 -6.86
N LEU A 283 22.00 -0.90 -6.63
CA LEU A 283 20.63 -0.73 -7.14
C LEU A 283 19.95 0.60 -6.75
N VAL A 284 20.20 1.10 -5.52
CA VAL A 284 19.65 2.42 -5.10
C VAL A 284 20.24 3.54 -5.96
N ALA A 285 21.57 3.57 -6.12
CA ALA A 285 22.24 4.59 -6.93
C ALA A 285 21.86 4.49 -8.42
N ASP A 286 21.76 3.27 -8.95
CA ASP A 286 21.37 3.04 -10.34
C ASP A 286 19.92 3.45 -10.61
N ALA A 287 18.99 3.18 -9.67
CA ALA A 287 17.61 3.63 -9.76
C ALA A 287 17.51 5.16 -9.77
N HIS A 288 18.20 5.84 -8.84
CA HIS A 288 18.24 7.29 -8.78
C HIS A 288 18.89 7.90 -10.05
N ALA A 289 19.95 7.29 -10.58
CA ALA A 289 20.58 7.71 -11.84
C ALA A 289 19.61 7.59 -13.03
N ALA A 290 18.71 6.61 -13.02
CA ALA A 290 17.65 6.45 -14.01
C ALA A 290 16.44 7.39 -13.78
N GLY A 291 16.43 8.21 -12.72
CA GLY A 291 15.32 9.07 -12.34
C GLY A 291 14.17 8.37 -11.62
N LEU A 292 14.38 7.12 -11.19
CA LEU A 292 13.41 6.32 -10.45
C LEU A 292 13.61 6.46 -8.94
N ARG A 293 12.53 6.47 -8.18
CA ARG A 293 12.55 6.25 -6.73
C ARG A 293 12.52 4.76 -6.43
N ILE A 294 12.99 4.38 -5.24
CA ILE A 294 13.10 2.98 -4.85
C ILE A 294 12.52 2.73 -3.45
N GLY A 295 11.66 1.70 -3.36
CA GLY A 295 11.08 1.27 -2.09
C GLY A 295 11.05 -0.26 -1.98
N PRO A 296 11.99 -0.89 -1.28
CA PRO A 296 12.03 -2.33 -1.15
C PRO A 296 10.89 -2.89 -0.27
N TYR A 297 10.53 -4.15 -0.53
CA TYR A 297 9.55 -4.97 0.19
C TYR A 297 10.14 -6.34 0.54
N THR A 298 9.63 -7.11 1.47
CA THR A 298 8.74 -6.77 2.56
C THR A 298 9.51 -6.85 3.85
N PHE A 299 9.51 -5.79 4.62
CA PHE A 299 10.14 -5.78 5.94
C PHE A 299 9.23 -6.45 6.96
N ARG A 300 9.80 -7.36 7.75
CA ARG A 300 9.13 -8.13 8.80
C ARG A 300 10.05 -8.26 9.99
N ALA A 301 9.49 -8.30 11.20
CA ALA A 301 10.28 -8.33 12.42
C ALA A 301 10.66 -9.74 12.89
N GLU A 302 9.94 -10.77 12.44
CA GLU A 302 10.18 -12.15 12.86
C GLU A 302 11.50 -12.69 12.28
N ASN A 303 12.27 -13.40 13.10
CA ASN A 303 13.62 -13.93 12.77
C ASN A 303 13.67 -14.70 11.45
N GLN A 304 12.64 -15.48 11.15
CA GLN A 304 12.61 -16.26 9.90
C GLN A 304 12.62 -15.41 8.63
N PHE A 305 12.17 -14.14 8.72
CA PHE A 305 12.14 -13.21 7.59
C PHE A 305 13.30 -12.20 7.60
N LEU A 306 14.10 -12.22 8.66
CA LEU A 306 15.25 -11.34 8.79
C LEU A 306 16.52 -11.96 8.21
N PRO A 307 17.39 -11.17 7.58
CA PRO A 307 18.78 -11.57 7.31
C PRO A 307 19.48 -12.04 8.59
N ALA A 308 20.40 -13.00 8.47
CA ALA A 308 21.01 -13.66 9.62
C ALA A 308 21.64 -12.69 10.65
N GLN A 309 22.24 -11.60 10.18
CA GLN A 309 22.87 -10.58 11.04
C GLN A 309 21.92 -9.84 11.96
N PHE A 310 20.63 -9.79 11.61
CA PHE A 310 19.61 -9.11 12.40
C PHE A 310 18.76 -10.03 13.27
N ARG A 311 18.99 -11.34 13.20
CA ARG A 311 18.28 -12.31 14.04
C ARG A 311 18.71 -12.18 15.50
N ARG A 312 17.77 -12.40 16.42
CA ARG A 312 18.02 -12.39 17.87
C ARG A 312 17.39 -13.64 18.49
N GLY A 313 18.16 -14.32 19.36
CA GLY A 313 17.70 -15.59 19.96
C GLY A 313 17.60 -16.71 18.94
N SER A 314 16.86 -17.79 19.30
CA SER A 314 16.73 -19.02 18.52
C SER A 314 15.33 -19.25 17.93
N GLY A 315 14.32 -18.55 18.42
CA GLY A 315 12.93 -18.73 17.96
C GLY A 315 12.70 -18.11 16.58
N ALA A 316 12.24 -18.92 15.64
CA ALA A 316 12.00 -18.45 14.25
C ALA A 316 10.91 -17.36 14.19
N ASN A 317 9.94 -17.42 15.09
CA ASN A 317 8.82 -16.48 15.17
C ASN A 317 9.05 -15.31 16.13
N ASP A 318 10.17 -15.34 16.90
CA ASP A 318 10.54 -14.22 17.76
C ASP A 318 11.00 -13.04 16.94
N PHE A 319 10.86 -11.83 17.47
CA PHE A 319 11.37 -10.62 16.81
C PHE A 319 12.89 -10.56 16.94
N GLY A 320 13.53 -10.31 15.80
CA GLY A 320 14.95 -9.94 15.76
C GLY A 320 15.15 -8.43 15.83
N ASP A 321 16.30 -7.97 15.36
CA ASP A 321 16.67 -6.56 15.33
C ASP A 321 16.17 -5.88 14.04
N ALA A 322 14.85 -5.74 13.95
CA ALA A 322 14.22 -5.05 12.82
C ALA A 322 14.66 -3.56 12.74
N PHE A 323 14.97 -2.92 13.88
CA PHE A 323 15.45 -1.54 13.87
C PHE A 323 16.77 -1.39 13.14
N ALA A 324 17.72 -2.30 13.38
CA ALA A 324 18.99 -2.30 12.65
C ALA A 324 18.80 -2.59 11.15
N GLU A 325 17.85 -3.45 10.78
CA GLU A 325 17.50 -3.67 9.38
C GLU A 325 16.95 -2.37 8.74
N TYR A 326 15.97 -1.69 9.34
CA TYR A 326 15.47 -0.42 8.82
C TYR A 326 16.56 0.64 8.72
N ALA A 327 17.39 0.79 9.77
CA ALA A 327 18.49 1.75 9.78
C ALA A 327 19.47 1.53 8.63
N LEU A 328 19.79 0.26 8.32
CA LEU A 328 20.61 -0.08 7.15
C LEU A 328 19.98 0.45 5.86
N TYR A 329 18.71 0.14 5.59
CA TYR A 329 18.06 0.54 4.33
C TYR A 329 17.84 2.06 4.24
N TYR A 330 17.52 2.71 5.35
CA TYR A 330 17.46 4.18 5.39
C TYR A 330 18.82 4.81 5.11
N GLY A 331 19.90 4.23 5.65
CA GLY A 331 21.28 4.65 5.37
C GLY A 331 21.73 4.41 3.93
N LEU A 332 21.14 3.45 3.23
CA LEU A 332 21.36 3.22 1.80
C LEU A 332 20.66 4.26 0.91
N GLY A 333 19.76 5.06 1.47
CA GLY A 333 19.05 6.12 0.74
C GLY A 333 17.81 5.65 -0.01
N VAL A 334 17.12 4.57 0.45
CA VAL A 334 15.83 4.18 -0.14
C VAL A 334 14.77 5.26 0.11
N ASP A 335 13.84 5.45 -0.84
CA ASP A 335 12.79 6.48 -0.74
C ASP A 335 11.56 6.00 0.02
N ALA A 336 11.37 4.69 0.15
CA ALA A 336 10.28 4.09 0.90
C ALA A 336 10.67 2.71 1.46
N VAL A 337 9.88 2.22 2.43
CA VAL A 337 9.89 0.82 2.89
C VAL A 337 8.47 0.28 2.95
N VAL A 338 8.25 -0.93 2.44
CA VAL A 338 6.96 -1.64 2.49
C VAL A 338 7.03 -2.68 3.61
N THR A 339 6.21 -2.55 4.65
CA THR A 339 6.40 -3.29 5.90
C THR A 339 5.11 -3.82 6.52
N ASP A 340 5.19 -5.02 7.12
CA ASP A 340 4.13 -5.59 7.97
C ASP A 340 4.07 -4.91 9.36
N PHE A 341 5.13 -4.17 9.75
CA PHE A 341 5.29 -3.52 11.06
C PHE A 341 5.58 -2.02 10.90
N PRO A 342 4.59 -1.22 10.48
CA PRO A 342 4.80 0.20 10.22
C PRO A 342 5.22 1.02 11.45
N ASP A 343 4.79 0.61 12.65
CA ASP A 343 5.23 1.19 13.92
C ASP A 343 6.76 1.13 14.09
N LEU A 344 7.36 -0.05 13.88
CA LEU A 344 8.81 -0.24 13.99
C LEU A 344 9.57 0.59 12.93
N ALA A 345 9.08 0.60 11.69
CA ALA A 345 9.67 1.40 10.62
C ALA A 345 9.61 2.91 10.91
N VAL A 346 8.48 3.40 11.42
CA VAL A 346 8.31 4.81 11.81
C VAL A 346 9.23 5.17 12.98
N MET A 347 9.35 4.29 13.97
CA MET A 347 10.28 4.51 15.10
C MET A 347 11.74 4.55 14.60
N ALA A 348 12.15 3.60 13.76
CA ALA A 348 13.51 3.58 13.21
C ALA A 348 13.82 4.80 12.33
N ARG A 349 12.82 5.39 11.66
CA ARG A 349 12.97 6.61 10.86
C ARG A 349 13.23 7.87 11.71
N ARG A 350 12.79 7.87 12.96
CA ARG A 350 12.96 9.00 13.88
C ARG A 350 14.29 9.01 14.61
N GLY A 351 15.02 7.92 14.52
CA GLY A 351 16.36 7.76 15.02
C GLY A 351 16.85 7.43 16.08
#